data_9453676ce29208e1add3f8af785326a9
#
_entry.id   9453676ce29208e1add3f8af785326a9
#
_cell.length_a   1.000
_cell.length_b   1.000
_cell.length_c   1.000
_cell.angle_alpha   90.00
_cell.angle_beta   90.00
_cell.angle_gamma   90.00
#
_symmetry.space_group_name_H-M   'P 1'
#
loop_
_entity.id
_entity.type
_entity.pdbx_description
1 polymer ?
#
loop_
_entity_poly.entity_id
_entity_poly.type
_entity_poly.pdbx_seq_one_letter_code
_entity_poly.pdbx_strand_id
1 'polypeptide(L)'
;MALMSSEGWLFLLRWIHFLAGITWIGLLYYFNFVQVPFFAETEPGVRSGAQQRLLPRALWWFRLGAMITFLAGWLYLLHYWLGLRGINDPGTWKILVGGLLGSIMWANVWFVIWPKNKIVIQNAVDTAAGKPANPAAAAAGARGGLASRTNVVLSIPMLFFMGAANHFGTLSVGKSGLVFWIVGLAIM
;
A
#
# COMPACT_ATOMS: atom_id res chain seq x y z
N MET A 1 3.74 4.48 34.30
CA MET A 1 3.71 3.56 33.15
C MET A 1 3.39 4.35 31.88
N ALA A 2 4.44 4.91 31.24
CA ALA A 2 4.28 5.87 30.13
C ALA A 2 3.58 5.26 28.89
N LEU A 3 3.77 3.97 28.61
CA LEU A 3 3.12 3.32 27.45
C LEU A 3 1.59 3.14 27.59
N MET A 4 1.06 3.24 28.80
CA MET A 4 -0.39 3.14 29.05
C MET A 4 -1.06 4.53 29.11
N SER A 5 -0.32 5.61 28.92
CA SER A 5 -0.86 6.94 28.74
C SER A 5 -1.41 7.14 27.32
N SER A 6 -2.22 8.19 27.12
CA SER A 6 -2.69 8.59 25.77
C SER A 6 -1.53 8.84 24.79
N GLU A 7 -0.46 9.43 25.25
CA GLU A 7 0.76 9.67 24.45
C GLU A 7 1.46 8.38 24.07
N GLY A 8 1.59 7.44 25.03
CA GLY A 8 2.16 6.11 24.77
C GLY A 8 1.34 5.31 23.77
N TRP A 9 0.00 5.35 23.87
CA TRP A 9 -0.88 4.72 22.92
C TRP A 9 -0.73 5.30 21.50
N LEU A 10 -0.69 6.63 21.36
CA LEU A 10 -0.47 7.30 20.08
C LEU A 10 0.90 6.96 19.49
N PHE A 11 1.94 6.89 20.32
CA PHE A 11 3.26 6.44 19.90
C PHE A 11 3.22 5.02 19.35
N LEU A 12 2.58 4.08 20.06
CA LEU A 12 2.47 2.67 19.62
C LEU A 12 1.71 2.55 18.29
N LEU A 13 0.59 3.26 18.13
CA LEU A 13 -0.15 3.27 16.86
C LEU A 13 0.70 3.76 15.70
N ARG A 14 1.45 4.84 15.91
CA ARG A 14 2.36 5.39 14.89
C ARG A 14 3.49 4.42 14.58
N TRP A 15 4.08 3.82 15.59
CA TRP A 15 5.17 2.85 15.44
C TRP A 15 4.71 1.60 14.66
N ILE A 16 3.57 1.03 15.04
CA ILE A 16 2.97 -0.12 14.33
C ILE A 16 2.65 0.26 12.89
N HIS A 17 2.10 1.46 12.66
CA HIS A 17 1.82 1.97 11.31
C HIS A 17 3.07 2.03 10.44
N PHE A 18 4.18 2.54 10.97
CA PHE A 18 5.45 2.59 10.22
C PHE A 18 6.01 1.21 9.93
N LEU A 19 6.08 0.32 10.92
CA LEU A 19 6.62 -1.04 10.71
C LEU A 19 5.82 -1.82 9.66
N ALA A 20 4.50 -1.80 9.79
CA ALA A 20 3.63 -2.45 8.84
C ALA A 20 3.68 -1.76 7.45
N GLY A 21 3.80 -0.43 7.43
CA GLY A 21 3.94 0.37 6.21
C GLY A 21 5.22 0.06 5.45
N ILE A 22 6.35 -0.08 6.13
CA ILE A 22 7.63 -0.51 5.53
C ILE A 22 7.45 -1.88 4.85
N THR A 23 6.81 -2.82 5.54
CA THR A 23 6.53 -4.15 4.97
C THR A 23 5.62 -4.05 3.74
N TRP A 24 4.54 -3.30 3.83
CA TRP A 24 3.57 -3.15 2.73
C TRP A 24 4.18 -2.45 1.52
N ILE A 25 4.74 -1.26 1.69
CA ILE A 25 5.29 -0.47 0.58
C ILE A 25 6.58 -1.11 0.03
N GLY A 26 7.42 -1.67 0.88
CA GLY A 26 8.62 -2.40 0.45
C GLY A 26 8.28 -3.60 -0.45
N LEU A 27 7.27 -4.40 -0.07
CA LEU A 27 6.81 -5.50 -0.91
C LEU A 27 6.08 -5.03 -2.17
N LEU A 28 5.38 -3.88 -2.15
CA LEU A 28 4.82 -3.27 -3.35
C LEU A 28 5.92 -2.97 -4.39
N TYR A 29 7.01 -2.35 -3.96
CA TYR A 29 8.13 -2.02 -4.83
C TYR A 29 8.91 -3.27 -5.26
N TYR A 30 9.11 -4.23 -4.37
CA TYR A 30 9.68 -5.53 -4.71
C TYR A 30 8.89 -6.20 -5.84
N PHE A 31 7.57 -6.31 -5.74
CA PHE A 31 6.76 -6.93 -6.78
C PHE A 31 6.91 -6.24 -8.13
N ASN A 32 6.93 -4.91 -8.16
CA ASN A 32 6.93 -4.15 -9.41
C ASN A 32 8.33 -3.93 -10.00
N PHE A 33 9.35 -3.72 -9.17
CA PHE A 33 10.69 -3.36 -9.65
C PHE A 33 11.68 -4.52 -9.65
N VAL A 34 11.39 -5.59 -8.92
CA VAL A 34 12.27 -6.76 -8.84
C VAL A 34 11.60 -8.01 -9.42
N GLN A 35 10.45 -8.40 -8.88
CA GLN A 35 9.83 -9.67 -9.26
C GLN A 35 9.27 -9.67 -10.69
N VAL A 36 8.66 -8.58 -11.15
CA VAL A 36 8.10 -8.51 -12.51
C VAL A 36 9.20 -8.59 -13.57
N PRO A 37 10.29 -7.81 -13.51
CA PRO A 37 11.43 -7.99 -14.41
C PRO A 37 12.04 -9.40 -14.33
N PHE A 38 12.28 -9.89 -13.13
CA PHE A 38 12.81 -11.25 -12.93
C PHE A 38 11.93 -12.32 -13.61
N PHE A 39 10.61 -12.21 -13.51
CA PHE A 39 9.71 -13.16 -14.17
C PHE A 39 9.68 -13.02 -15.70
N ALA A 40 10.08 -11.89 -16.25
CA ALA A 40 10.19 -11.68 -17.69
C ALA A 40 11.49 -12.29 -18.26
N GLU A 41 12.56 -12.30 -17.47
CA GLU A 41 13.90 -12.73 -17.88
C GLU A 41 14.20 -14.21 -17.57
N THR A 42 13.46 -14.81 -16.63
CA THR A 42 13.73 -16.16 -16.12
C THR A 42 13.00 -17.24 -16.91
N GLU A 43 13.55 -18.45 -16.86
CA GLU A 43 12.96 -19.64 -17.50
C GLU A 43 11.57 -19.98 -16.94
N PRO A 44 10.66 -20.53 -17.76
CA PRO A 44 9.29 -20.87 -17.33
C PRO A 44 9.22 -21.74 -16.07
N GLY A 45 10.15 -22.70 -15.92
CA GLY A 45 10.21 -23.58 -14.75
C GLY A 45 10.53 -22.83 -13.45
N VAL A 46 11.52 -21.95 -13.49
CA VAL A 46 11.91 -21.10 -12.35
C VAL A 46 10.78 -20.13 -11.97
N ARG A 47 10.17 -19.49 -12.97
CA ARG A 47 8.99 -18.63 -12.78
C ARG A 47 7.84 -19.40 -12.13
N SER A 48 7.51 -20.59 -12.63
CA SER A 48 6.45 -21.43 -12.08
C SER A 48 6.74 -21.81 -10.62
N GLY A 49 7.95 -22.25 -10.30
CA GLY A 49 8.38 -22.54 -8.93
C GLY A 49 8.25 -21.37 -7.98
N ALA A 50 8.65 -20.18 -8.44
CA ALA A 50 8.50 -18.94 -7.65
C ALA A 50 7.03 -18.56 -7.44
N GLN A 51 6.18 -18.69 -8.45
CA GLN A 51 4.75 -18.45 -8.33
C GLN A 51 4.05 -19.41 -7.34
N GLN A 52 4.51 -20.66 -7.26
CA GLN A 52 3.95 -21.64 -6.36
C GLN A 52 4.39 -21.48 -4.90
N ARG A 53 5.64 -21.06 -4.66
CA ARG A 53 6.25 -21.12 -3.32
C ARG A 53 6.59 -19.75 -2.74
N LEU A 54 7.17 -18.85 -3.52
CA LEU A 54 7.60 -17.52 -3.04
C LEU A 54 6.43 -16.54 -3.01
N LEU A 55 5.69 -16.45 -4.12
CA LEU A 55 4.60 -15.48 -4.28
C LEU A 55 3.51 -15.58 -3.19
N PRO A 56 3.02 -16.78 -2.78
CA PRO A 56 2.04 -16.88 -1.69
C PRO A 56 2.54 -16.31 -0.37
N ARG A 57 3.81 -16.55 -0.03
CA ARG A 57 4.44 -16.03 1.20
C ARG A 57 4.58 -14.52 1.16
N ALA A 58 5.10 -13.98 0.07
CA ALA A 58 5.25 -12.54 -0.12
C ALA A 58 3.89 -11.81 -0.10
N LEU A 59 2.87 -12.36 -0.75
CA LEU A 59 1.51 -11.82 -0.74
C LEU A 59 0.84 -11.91 0.64
N TRP A 60 1.17 -12.90 1.45
CA TRP A 60 0.65 -12.98 2.81
C TRP A 60 1.15 -11.79 3.65
N TRP A 61 2.47 -11.53 3.65
CA TRP A 61 3.07 -10.39 4.33
C TRP A 61 2.60 -9.05 3.77
N PHE A 62 2.47 -8.98 2.45
CA PHE A 62 1.96 -7.79 1.77
C PHE A 62 0.54 -7.41 2.23
N ARG A 63 -0.38 -8.37 2.29
CA ARG A 63 -1.74 -8.15 2.77
C ARG A 63 -1.80 -7.82 4.26
N LEU A 64 -1.04 -8.57 5.06
CA LEU A 64 -0.97 -8.34 6.50
C LEU A 64 -0.42 -6.95 6.79
N GLY A 65 0.68 -6.58 6.14
CA GLY A 65 1.24 -5.24 6.22
C GLY A 65 0.24 -4.16 5.84
N ALA A 66 -0.46 -4.34 4.69
CA ALA A 66 -1.50 -3.41 4.26
C ALA A 66 -2.64 -3.27 5.29
N MET A 67 -3.11 -4.38 5.87
CA MET A 67 -4.19 -4.35 6.85
C MET A 67 -3.78 -3.65 8.14
N ILE A 68 -2.62 -4.02 8.69
CA ILE A 68 -2.13 -3.42 9.94
C ILE A 68 -1.84 -1.93 9.75
N THR A 69 -1.23 -1.55 8.62
CA THR A 69 -0.99 -0.13 8.28
C THR A 69 -2.31 0.64 8.20
N PHE A 70 -3.31 0.09 7.51
CA PHE A 70 -4.63 0.70 7.37
C PHE A 70 -5.31 0.90 8.74
N LEU A 71 -5.41 -0.15 9.54
CA LEU A 71 -6.08 -0.09 10.85
C LEU A 71 -5.36 0.86 11.81
N ALA A 72 -4.04 0.72 11.97
CA ALA A 72 -3.27 1.58 12.85
C ALA A 72 -3.29 3.04 12.38
N GLY A 73 -3.25 3.28 11.08
CA GLY A 73 -3.33 4.61 10.47
C GLY A 73 -4.67 5.28 10.73
N TRP A 74 -5.79 4.57 10.51
CA TRP A 74 -7.11 5.12 10.78
C TRP A 74 -7.37 5.36 12.26
N LEU A 75 -6.95 4.45 13.15
CA LEU A 75 -7.05 4.67 14.59
C LEU A 75 -6.25 5.90 15.03
N TYR A 76 -5.02 6.06 14.51
CA TYR A 76 -4.21 7.24 14.79
C TYR A 76 -4.84 8.53 14.22
N LEU A 77 -5.36 8.48 13.01
CA LEU A 77 -6.02 9.62 12.34
C LEU A 77 -7.25 10.07 13.13
N LEU A 78 -8.12 9.14 13.49
CA LEU A 78 -9.35 9.44 14.24
C LEU A 78 -9.04 10.03 15.62
N HIS A 79 -8.09 9.44 16.35
CA HIS A 79 -7.77 9.89 17.70
C HIS A 79 -6.96 11.18 17.72
N TYR A 80 -5.84 11.23 16.97
CA TYR A 80 -4.90 12.35 17.04
C TYR A 80 -5.34 13.53 16.14
N TRP A 81 -5.57 13.28 14.85
CA TRP A 81 -5.83 14.34 13.91
C TRP A 81 -7.24 14.92 14.01
N LEU A 82 -8.25 14.08 14.08
CA LEU A 82 -9.62 14.53 14.19
C LEU A 82 -10.05 14.79 15.64
N GLY A 83 -9.59 13.98 16.60
CA GLY A 83 -9.96 14.11 18.00
C GLY A 83 -9.21 15.21 18.73
N LEU A 84 -7.86 15.26 18.63
CA LEU A 84 -7.06 16.22 19.40
C LEU A 84 -6.74 17.51 18.63
N ARG A 85 -6.40 17.42 17.32
CA ARG A 85 -6.07 18.61 16.51
C ARG A 85 -7.29 19.26 15.85
N GLY A 86 -8.25 18.44 15.46
CA GLY A 86 -9.50 18.89 14.85
C GLY A 86 -9.39 19.12 13.33
N ILE A 87 -10.55 19.27 12.71
CA ILE A 87 -10.67 19.39 11.24
C ILE A 87 -10.11 20.72 10.69
N ASN A 88 -10.02 21.75 11.53
CA ASN A 88 -9.53 23.06 11.14
C ASN A 88 -7.99 23.17 11.16
N ASP A 89 -7.29 22.17 11.67
CA ASP A 89 -5.83 22.13 11.64
C ASP A 89 -5.34 21.92 10.20
N PRO A 90 -4.42 22.76 9.68
CA PRO A 90 -3.91 22.66 8.31
C PRO A 90 -3.25 21.31 7.98
N GLY A 91 -2.70 20.62 8.97
CA GLY A 91 -2.15 19.27 8.83
C GLY A 91 -3.21 18.20 8.64
N THR A 92 -4.40 18.40 9.24
CA THR A 92 -5.49 17.41 9.16
C THR A 92 -5.95 17.18 7.73
N TRP A 93 -6.10 18.20 6.92
CA TRP A 93 -6.47 18.02 5.51
C TRP A 93 -5.41 17.27 4.71
N LYS A 94 -4.13 17.54 4.96
CA LYS A 94 -3.04 16.83 4.29
C LYS A 94 -3.04 15.36 4.63
N ILE A 95 -3.16 15.04 5.93
CA ILE A 95 -3.20 13.63 6.36
C ILE A 95 -4.45 12.91 5.87
N LEU A 96 -5.58 13.60 5.73
CA LEU A 96 -6.80 13.02 5.14
C LEU A 96 -6.60 12.64 3.67
N VAL A 97 -5.92 13.46 2.87
CA VAL A 97 -5.58 13.11 1.48
C VAL A 97 -4.65 11.89 1.45
N GLY A 98 -3.59 11.88 2.25
CA GLY A 98 -2.71 10.72 2.37
C GLY A 98 -3.46 9.46 2.82
N GLY A 99 -4.35 9.59 3.80
CA GLY A 99 -5.20 8.52 4.31
C GLY A 99 -6.20 7.98 3.27
N LEU A 100 -6.78 8.87 2.44
CA LEU A 100 -7.64 8.47 1.33
C LEU A 100 -6.87 7.67 0.28
N LEU A 101 -5.70 8.17 -0.15
CA LEU A 101 -4.84 7.45 -1.11
C LEU A 101 -4.41 6.09 -0.56
N GLY A 102 -3.99 6.02 0.70
CA GLY A 102 -3.67 4.76 1.37
C GLY A 102 -4.86 3.80 1.45
N SER A 103 -6.07 4.32 1.66
CA SER A 103 -7.30 3.52 1.68
C SER A 103 -7.65 2.94 0.31
N ILE A 104 -7.47 3.72 -0.77
CA ILE A 104 -7.64 3.24 -2.15
C ILE A 104 -6.61 2.13 -2.43
N MET A 105 -5.35 2.35 -2.05
CA MET A 105 -4.30 1.35 -2.21
C MET A 105 -4.58 0.07 -1.42
N TRP A 106 -5.07 0.18 -0.20
CA TRP A 106 -5.51 -0.95 0.62
C TRP A 106 -6.66 -1.71 -0.05
N ALA A 107 -7.67 -1.01 -0.55
CA ALA A 107 -8.79 -1.61 -1.27
C ALA A 107 -8.32 -2.38 -2.51
N ASN A 108 -7.39 -1.81 -3.29
CA ASN A 108 -6.76 -2.52 -4.40
C ASN A 108 -6.06 -3.82 -3.97
N VAL A 109 -5.37 -3.83 -2.81
CA VAL A 109 -4.73 -5.05 -2.30
C VAL A 109 -5.76 -6.13 -2.01
N TRP A 110 -6.83 -5.79 -1.31
CA TRP A 110 -7.79 -6.78 -0.80
C TRP A 110 -8.80 -7.23 -1.84
N PHE A 111 -9.29 -6.32 -2.67
CA PHE A 111 -10.40 -6.59 -3.60
C PHE A 111 -9.94 -6.86 -5.04
N VAL A 112 -8.71 -6.49 -5.39
CA VAL A 112 -8.20 -6.70 -6.75
C VAL A 112 -6.94 -7.58 -6.75
N ILE A 113 -5.84 -7.11 -6.15
CA ILE A 113 -4.54 -7.78 -6.26
C ILE A 113 -4.60 -9.19 -5.71
N TRP A 114 -5.09 -9.35 -4.48
CA TRP A 114 -5.15 -10.65 -3.83
C TRP A 114 -6.07 -11.65 -4.55
N PRO A 115 -7.35 -11.35 -4.86
CA PRO A 115 -8.21 -12.31 -5.57
C PRO A 115 -7.64 -12.72 -6.93
N LYS A 116 -7.02 -11.80 -7.67
CA LYS A 116 -6.44 -12.10 -8.98
C LYS A 116 -5.18 -12.97 -8.87
N ASN A 117 -4.32 -12.69 -7.89
CA ASN A 117 -3.14 -13.53 -7.67
C ASN A 117 -3.48 -14.93 -7.17
N LYS A 118 -4.58 -15.14 -6.45
CA LYS A 118 -5.04 -16.50 -6.12
C LYS A 118 -5.25 -17.36 -7.38
N ILE A 119 -5.85 -16.77 -8.42
CA ILE A 119 -6.08 -17.47 -9.69
C ILE A 119 -4.75 -17.81 -10.37
N VAL A 120 -3.80 -16.88 -10.38
CA VAL A 120 -2.46 -17.07 -10.97
C VAL A 120 -1.68 -18.16 -10.24
N ILE A 121 -1.68 -18.11 -8.91
CA ILE A 121 -1.00 -19.12 -8.06
C ILE A 121 -1.61 -20.50 -8.28
N GLN A 122 -2.93 -20.60 -8.23
CA GLN A 122 -3.62 -21.87 -8.43
C GLN A 122 -3.34 -22.45 -9.82
N ASN A 123 -3.34 -21.60 -10.85
CA ASN A 123 -2.98 -22.03 -12.20
C ASN A 123 -1.54 -22.57 -12.26
N ALA A 124 -0.58 -21.93 -11.58
CA ALA A 124 0.81 -22.41 -11.55
C ALA A 124 0.92 -23.77 -10.83
N VAL A 125 0.14 -24.00 -9.77
CA VAL A 125 0.08 -25.28 -9.06
C VAL A 125 -0.55 -26.37 -9.93
N ASP A 126 -1.68 -26.07 -10.57
CA ASP A 126 -2.43 -27.03 -11.38
C ASP A 126 -1.65 -27.44 -12.63
N THR A 127 -1.03 -26.50 -13.33
CA THR A 127 -0.20 -26.79 -14.50
C THR A 127 1.06 -27.59 -14.15
N ALA A 128 1.68 -27.31 -13.01
CA ALA A 128 2.79 -28.13 -12.52
C ALA A 128 2.39 -29.56 -12.17
N ALA A 129 1.13 -29.78 -11.83
CA ALA A 129 0.53 -31.12 -11.60
C ALA A 129 0.00 -31.77 -12.89
N GLY A 130 0.31 -31.22 -14.08
CA GLY A 130 -0.12 -31.76 -15.37
C GLY A 130 -1.58 -31.47 -15.74
N LYS A 131 -2.29 -30.62 -14.99
CA LYS A 131 -3.66 -30.21 -15.31
C LYS A 131 -3.67 -29.13 -16.41
N PRO A 132 -4.79 -29.00 -17.14
CA PRO A 132 -4.92 -27.94 -18.13
C PRO A 132 -4.85 -26.55 -17.50
N ALA A 133 -4.24 -25.60 -18.22
CA ALA A 133 -4.11 -24.23 -17.79
C ALA A 133 -5.48 -23.54 -17.66
N ASN A 134 -5.64 -22.74 -16.62
CA ASN A 134 -6.84 -21.95 -16.42
C ASN A 134 -6.86 -20.77 -17.43
N PRO A 135 -7.85 -20.70 -18.35
CA PRO A 135 -7.91 -19.63 -19.35
C PRO A 135 -8.05 -18.22 -18.75
N ALA A 136 -8.56 -18.10 -17.51
CA ALA A 136 -8.70 -16.81 -16.82
C ALA A 136 -7.39 -16.32 -16.18
N ALA A 137 -6.34 -17.15 -16.09
CA ALA A 137 -5.12 -16.83 -15.35
C ALA A 137 -4.36 -15.63 -15.95
N ALA A 138 -4.25 -15.56 -17.28
CA ALA A 138 -3.58 -14.45 -17.97
C ALA A 138 -4.29 -13.11 -17.71
N ALA A 139 -5.61 -13.07 -17.87
CA ALA A 139 -6.42 -11.87 -17.61
C ALA A 139 -6.39 -11.47 -16.12
N ALA A 140 -6.40 -12.45 -15.21
CA ALA A 140 -6.26 -12.21 -13.79
C ALA A 140 -4.89 -11.59 -13.45
N GLY A 141 -3.81 -12.14 -13.98
CA GLY A 141 -2.45 -11.60 -13.83
C GLY A 141 -2.32 -10.17 -14.33
N ALA A 142 -2.87 -9.86 -15.52
CA ALA A 142 -2.87 -8.52 -16.09
C ALA A 142 -3.61 -7.50 -15.19
N ARG A 143 -4.81 -7.85 -14.71
CA ARG A 143 -5.60 -6.98 -13.81
C ARG A 143 -4.92 -6.78 -12.46
N GLY A 144 -4.40 -7.83 -11.85
CA GLY A 144 -3.64 -7.73 -10.60
C GLY A 144 -2.39 -6.87 -10.75
N GLY A 145 -1.66 -7.04 -11.86
CA GLY A 145 -0.48 -6.24 -12.20
C GLY A 145 -0.81 -4.77 -12.43
N LEU A 146 -1.92 -4.46 -13.12
CA LEU A 146 -2.36 -3.07 -13.31
C LEU A 146 -2.67 -2.41 -11.97
N ALA A 147 -3.46 -3.04 -11.11
CA ALA A 147 -3.79 -2.51 -9.78
C ALA A 147 -2.53 -2.33 -8.91
N SER A 148 -1.55 -3.23 -9.03
CA SER A 148 -0.26 -3.11 -8.32
C SER A 148 0.55 -1.91 -8.81
N ARG A 149 0.65 -1.68 -10.13
CA ARG A 149 1.31 -0.49 -10.70
C ARG A 149 0.59 0.80 -10.34
N THR A 150 -0.74 0.80 -10.34
CA THR A 150 -1.53 1.94 -9.84
C THR A 150 -1.17 2.25 -8.39
N ASN A 151 -1.03 1.25 -7.54
CA ASN A 151 -0.61 1.45 -6.16
C ASN A 151 0.83 2.02 -6.05
N VAL A 152 1.75 1.65 -6.95
CA VAL A 152 3.09 2.27 -7.00
C VAL A 152 2.98 3.77 -7.28
N VAL A 153 2.20 4.16 -8.28
CA VAL A 153 1.97 5.59 -8.61
C VAL A 153 1.33 6.32 -7.43
N LEU A 154 0.28 5.76 -6.83
CA LEU A 154 -0.42 6.37 -5.70
C LEU A 154 0.44 6.44 -4.42
N SER A 155 1.43 5.55 -4.27
CA SER A 155 2.29 5.54 -3.08
C SER A 155 3.15 6.79 -2.96
N ILE A 156 3.54 7.41 -4.07
CA ILE A 156 4.39 8.61 -4.09
C ILE A 156 3.66 9.81 -3.46
N PRO A 157 2.50 10.25 -3.97
CA PRO A 157 1.76 11.35 -3.34
C PRO A 157 1.24 10.95 -1.96
N MET A 158 0.87 9.70 -1.72
CA MET A 158 0.44 9.24 -0.40
C MET A 158 1.53 9.48 0.65
N LEU A 159 2.76 9.05 0.41
CA LEU A 159 3.90 9.26 1.31
C LEU A 159 4.22 10.76 1.47
N PHE A 160 4.13 11.54 0.39
CA PHE A 160 4.31 12.98 0.43
C PHE A 160 3.31 13.65 1.38
N PHE A 161 2.02 13.37 1.24
CA PHE A 161 0.98 13.96 2.09
C PHE A 161 1.08 13.49 3.55
N MET A 162 1.46 12.24 3.78
CA MET A 162 1.73 11.72 5.14
C MET A 162 2.86 12.49 5.82
N GLY A 163 3.98 12.73 5.12
CA GLY A 163 5.11 13.55 5.63
C GLY A 163 4.75 15.01 5.78
N ALA A 164 4.10 15.58 4.76
CA ALA A 164 3.75 17.00 4.70
C ALA A 164 2.82 17.45 5.84
N ALA A 165 1.98 16.58 6.37
CA ALA A 165 1.05 16.88 7.44
C ALA A 165 1.74 17.45 8.70
N ASN A 166 2.93 16.94 9.03
CA ASN A 166 3.68 17.40 10.20
C ASN A 166 4.75 18.46 9.86
N HIS A 167 5.25 18.49 8.62
CA HIS A 167 6.38 19.34 8.24
C HIS A 167 5.97 20.65 7.58
N PHE A 168 4.81 20.70 6.92
CA PHE A 168 4.31 21.89 6.24
C PHE A 168 3.03 22.44 6.90
N GLY A 169 3.01 22.55 8.23
CA GLY A 169 1.86 22.98 9.01
C GLY A 169 1.28 24.35 8.61
N THR A 170 2.12 25.28 8.19
CA THR A 170 1.76 26.69 7.88
C THR A 170 1.39 26.95 6.42
N LEU A 171 1.36 25.94 5.54
CA LEU A 171 0.84 26.10 4.17
C LEU A 171 -0.68 26.31 4.22
N SER A 172 -1.07 27.57 4.45
CA SER A 172 -2.47 28.00 4.36
C SER A 172 -2.95 27.99 2.90
N VAL A 173 -4.27 28.04 2.70
CA VAL A 173 -4.93 28.05 1.38
C VAL A 173 -4.62 29.32 0.53
N GLY A 174 -3.60 30.12 0.89
CA GLY A 174 -3.07 31.23 0.11
C GLY A 174 -2.22 30.79 -1.09
N LYS A 175 -1.50 31.75 -1.70
CA LYS A 175 -0.63 31.48 -2.88
C LYS A 175 0.34 30.30 -2.67
N SER A 176 0.82 30.09 -1.43
CA SER A 176 1.66 28.95 -1.06
C SER A 176 0.90 27.62 -1.05
N GLY A 177 -0.40 27.64 -0.72
CA GLY A 177 -1.26 26.46 -0.79
C GLY A 177 -1.49 25.99 -2.23
N LEU A 178 -1.63 26.93 -3.18
CA LEU A 178 -1.76 26.59 -4.60
C LEU A 178 -0.53 25.85 -5.12
N VAL A 179 0.67 26.30 -4.78
CA VAL A 179 1.93 25.63 -5.15
C VAL A 179 1.99 24.22 -4.55
N PHE A 180 1.59 24.05 -3.29
CA PHE A 180 1.52 22.75 -2.65
C PHE A 180 0.57 21.77 -3.39
N TRP A 181 -0.62 22.26 -3.78
CA TRP A 181 -1.57 21.44 -4.53
C TRP A 181 -1.10 21.15 -5.95
N ILE A 182 -0.46 22.13 -6.63
CA ILE A 182 0.11 21.91 -7.98
C ILE A 182 1.21 20.86 -7.90
N VAL A 183 2.13 20.93 -6.93
CA VAL A 183 3.18 19.92 -6.75
C VAL A 183 2.57 18.56 -6.42
N GLY A 184 1.59 18.50 -5.51
CA GLY A 184 0.89 17.27 -5.16
C GLY A 184 0.18 16.62 -6.35
N LEU A 185 -0.47 17.43 -7.20
CA LEU A 185 -1.15 16.97 -8.41
C LEU A 185 -0.17 16.61 -9.54
N ALA A 186 0.97 17.30 -9.65
CA ALA A 186 1.99 16.98 -10.65
C ALA A 186 2.74 15.67 -10.37
N ILE A 187 2.70 15.20 -9.10
CA ILE A 187 3.26 13.92 -8.67
C ILE A 187 2.24 12.78 -8.85
N MET A 188 0.95 13.07 -9.02
CA MET A 188 -0.11 12.10 -9.32
C MET A 188 -0.21 11.80 -10.81
#